data_70c362ac7e3944b9d5f405956f1e9180
#
_entry.id   70c362ac7e3944b9d5f405956f1e9180
#
_cell.length_a   1.000
_cell.length_b   1.000
_cell.length_c   1.000
_cell.angle_alpha   90.00
_cell.angle_beta   90.00
_cell.angle_gamma   90.00
#
_symmetry.space_group_name_H-M   'P 1'
#
loop_
_entity.id
_entity.type
_entity.pdbx_description
1 polymer ?
#
loop_
_entity_poly.entity_id
_entity_poly.type
_entity_poly.pdbx_seq_one_letter_code
_entity_poly.pdbx_strand_id
1 'polypeptide(L)'
;MTGHRSLVCHESTGWCSLVPGRLQKLITYWFLAVSAVVVAFPAQSGLPSLQNRYFLVVWGYQGAGNLPRESHTFLTVYRGDDLAEGRVAPATISWFPATGVVHLVGVERGRNLFLGQTLAIACQGRKHVSAWGPYEIRWALYQRVLARIKLLESGRIDFSALSSRPGSMNCIEAAGDITNKSFHPLMSWGHRASRAVVRHLSPFFKDGGRINRTVARMVVWNGCQR
;
A
#
# COMPACT_ATOMS: atom_id res chain seq x y z
N MET A 1 -55.74 -31.82 -32.56
CA MET A 1 -55.04 -30.63 -32.07
C MET A 1 -53.98 -31.08 -31.06
N THR A 2 -52.77 -31.31 -31.54
CA THR A 2 -51.65 -31.81 -30.73
C THR A 2 -50.94 -30.57 -30.12
N GLY A 3 -51.14 -30.40 -28.84
CA GLY A 3 -50.45 -29.35 -28.11
C GLY A 3 -48.96 -29.68 -27.92
N HIS A 4 -48.09 -28.91 -28.53
CA HIS A 4 -46.66 -28.98 -28.30
C HIS A 4 -46.35 -28.54 -26.87
N ARG A 5 -45.74 -29.42 -26.10
CA ARG A 5 -45.20 -29.14 -24.78
C ARG A 5 -43.68 -28.95 -24.90
N SER A 6 -43.15 -27.79 -24.55
CA SER A 6 -41.71 -27.54 -24.53
C SER A 6 -41.16 -27.76 -23.15
N LEU A 7 -40.04 -28.49 -23.04
CA LEU A 7 -39.30 -28.68 -21.82
C LEU A 7 -38.30 -27.51 -21.63
N VAL A 8 -38.35 -26.85 -20.50
CA VAL A 8 -37.36 -25.84 -20.11
C VAL A 8 -36.56 -26.39 -18.91
N CYS A 9 -35.28 -26.57 -19.12
CA CYS A 9 -34.34 -27.06 -18.09
C CYS A 9 -33.48 -25.90 -17.61
N HIS A 10 -33.31 -25.78 -16.28
CA HIS A 10 -32.42 -24.82 -15.64
C HIS A 10 -31.10 -25.54 -15.29
N GLU A 11 -29.99 -25.07 -15.84
CA GLU A 11 -28.67 -25.70 -15.68
C GLU A 11 -28.12 -25.69 -14.21
N SER A 12 -28.68 -24.90 -13.34
CA SER A 12 -28.15 -24.76 -11.97
C SER A 12 -28.82 -25.63 -10.90
N THR A 13 -29.97 -26.27 -11.20
CA THR A 13 -30.73 -27.00 -10.16
C THR A 13 -31.24 -28.39 -10.56
N GLY A 14 -31.00 -28.86 -11.78
CA GLY A 14 -31.37 -30.22 -12.22
C GLY A 14 -32.88 -30.50 -12.33
N TRP A 15 -33.74 -29.47 -12.25
CA TRP A 15 -35.20 -29.64 -12.34
C TRP A 15 -35.74 -29.18 -13.70
N CYS A 16 -36.45 -30.07 -14.35
CA CYS A 16 -37.18 -29.77 -15.59
C CYS A 16 -38.68 -29.63 -15.30
N SER A 17 -39.30 -28.53 -15.73
CA SER A 17 -40.74 -28.34 -15.60
C SER A 17 -41.41 -28.17 -16.97
N LEU A 18 -42.60 -28.78 -17.11
CA LEU A 18 -43.45 -28.69 -18.31
C LEU A 18 -44.37 -27.48 -18.16
N VAL A 19 -44.18 -26.45 -19.00
CA VAL A 19 -45.02 -25.23 -18.98
C VAL A 19 -46.01 -25.32 -20.18
N PRO A 20 -47.33 -25.18 -19.96
CA PRO A 20 -48.31 -25.16 -21.03
C PRO A 20 -48.14 -23.94 -21.93
N GLY A 21 -48.14 -24.17 -23.24
CA GLY A 21 -47.77 -23.20 -24.30
C GLY A 21 -48.55 -21.85 -24.35
N ARG A 22 -49.59 -21.65 -23.54
CA ARG A 22 -50.27 -20.36 -23.44
C ARG A 22 -49.60 -19.37 -22.49
N LEU A 23 -48.83 -19.86 -21.50
CA LEU A 23 -48.11 -18.97 -20.57
C LEU A 23 -46.82 -18.40 -21.19
N GLN A 24 -46.24 -19.14 -22.17
CA GLN A 24 -44.97 -18.75 -22.79
C GLN A 24 -45.04 -17.42 -23.56
N LYS A 25 -46.21 -17.09 -24.17
CA LYS A 25 -46.39 -15.81 -24.88
C LYS A 25 -46.49 -14.61 -23.92
N LEU A 26 -47.04 -14.76 -22.72
CA LEU A 26 -47.13 -13.69 -21.74
C LEU A 26 -45.79 -13.41 -21.09
N ILE A 27 -44.99 -14.43 -20.82
CA ILE A 27 -43.63 -14.25 -20.24
C ILE A 27 -42.69 -13.56 -21.24
N THR A 28 -42.81 -13.81 -22.53
CA THR A 28 -41.97 -13.17 -23.56
C THR A 28 -42.25 -11.67 -23.67
N TYR A 29 -43.53 -11.25 -23.57
CA TYR A 29 -43.88 -9.83 -23.59
C TYR A 29 -43.42 -9.06 -22.32
N TRP A 30 -43.38 -9.73 -21.16
CA TRP A 30 -42.88 -9.13 -19.92
C TRP A 30 -41.36 -8.93 -19.96
N PHE A 31 -40.62 -9.87 -20.53
CA PHE A 31 -39.16 -9.75 -20.70
C PHE A 31 -38.75 -8.65 -21.69
N LEU A 32 -39.54 -8.43 -22.74
CA LEU A 32 -39.32 -7.35 -23.70
C LEU A 32 -39.68 -5.97 -23.16
N ALA A 33 -40.65 -5.87 -22.26
CA ALA A 33 -41.00 -4.61 -21.61
C ALA A 33 -40.01 -4.16 -20.52
N VAL A 34 -39.33 -5.10 -19.86
CA VAL A 34 -38.37 -4.78 -18.80
C VAL A 34 -36.97 -4.42 -19.38
N SER A 35 -36.64 -4.83 -20.61
CA SER A 35 -35.36 -4.55 -21.27
C SER A 35 -35.15 -3.11 -21.70
N ALA A 36 -36.15 -2.22 -21.58
CA ALA A 36 -36.06 -0.81 -21.99
C ALA A 36 -35.79 0.19 -20.87
N VAL A 37 -35.66 -0.27 -19.62
CA VAL A 37 -35.11 0.57 -18.54
C VAL A 37 -33.61 0.44 -18.56
N VAL A 38 -32.94 1.07 -19.52
CA VAL A 38 -31.55 1.46 -19.39
C VAL A 38 -31.49 2.46 -18.23
N VAL A 39 -31.27 1.94 -17.05
CA VAL A 39 -30.82 2.76 -15.92
C VAL A 39 -29.51 3.37 -16.38
N ALA A 40 -29.55 4.59 -16.88
CA ALA A 40 -28.36 5.41 -17.02
C ALA A 40 -27.83 5.58 -15.58
N PHE A 41 -26.91 4.69 -15.20
CA PHE A 41 -26.12 4.92 -14.01
C PHE A 41 -25.48 6.30 -14.19
N PRO A 42 -25.70 7.23 -13.25
CA PRO A 42 -25.05 8.52 -13.33
C PRO A 42 -23.57 8.22 -13.51
N ALA A 43 -22.97 8.80 -14.56
CA ALA A 43 -21.56 8.71 -14.83
C ALA A 43 -20.86 8.91 -13.50
N GLN A 44 -20.06 7.91 -13.11
CA GLN A 44 -19.34 7.89 -11.84
C GLN A 44 -18.75 9.27 -11.64
N SER A 45 -19.24 9.99 -10.63
CA SER A 45 -18.73 11.29 -10.22
C SER A 45 -17.21 11.10 -10.07
N GLY A 46 -16.45 11.63 -11.01
CA GLY A 46 -15.09 11.25 -11.27
C GLY A 46 -14.25 11.35 -10.01
N LEU A 47 -13.77 10.23 -9.54
CA LEU A 47 -12.64 10.23 -8.63
C LEU A 47 -11.58 11.12 -9.27
N PRO A 48 -11.01 12.10 -8.56
CA PRO A 48 -9.99 12.96 -9.12
C PRO A 48 -8.91 12.08 -9.76
N SER A 49 -8.59 12.37 -11.03
CA SER A 49 -7.61 11.57 -11.78
C SER A 49 -6.36 11.40 -10.95
N LEU A 50 -5.96 10.15 -10.75
CA LEU A 50 -4.70 9.81 -10.07
C LEU A 50 -3.53 9.73 -11.05
N GLN A 51 -3.77 9.92 -12.35
CA GLN A 51 -2.75 9.84 -13.39
C GLN A 51 -1.59 10.80 -13.13
N ASN A 52 -0.37 10.32 -13.35
CA ASN A 52 0.87 11.07 -13.15
C ASN A 52 1.02 11.68 -11.73
N ARG A 53 0.35 11.12 -10.75
CA ARG A 53 0.48 11.50 -9.34
C ARG A 53 1.27 10.45 -8.58
N TYR A 54 1.97 10.89 -7.55
CA TYR A 54 2.83 10.03 -6.73
C TYR A 54 2.52 10.28 -5.27
N PHE A 55 2.49 9.21 -4.49
CA PHE A 55 2.10 9.28 -3.09
C PHE A 55 3.14 8.59 -2.21
N LEU A 56 3.36 9.14 -1.03
CA LEU A 56 4.30 8.63 -0.04
C LEU A 56 3.60 8.40 1.29
N VAL A 57 3.88 7.26 1.90
CA VAL A 57 3.49 6.94 3.27
C VAL A 57 4.75 6.66 4.07
N VAL A 58 4.92 7.33 5.19
CA VAL A 58 5.94 6.98 6.18
C VAL A 58 5.30 6.08 7.22
N TRP A 59 5.98 5.02 7.55
CA TRP A 59 5.54 4.03 8.53
C TRP A 59 6.49 3.97 9.70
N GLY A 60 5.98 3.55 10.83
CA GLY A 60 6.79 3.19 11.97
C GLY A 60 6.14 2.08 12.76
N TYR A 61 6.93 1.15 13.27
CA TYR A 61 6.45 0.27 14.30
C TYR A 61 7.33 0.36 15.56
N GLN A 62 6.73 -0.02 16.69
CA GLN A 62 7.35 0.08 17.99
C GLN A 62 6.84 -1.02 18.90
N GLY A 63 7.77 -1.71 19.58
CA GLY A 63 7.44 -2.64 20.65
C GLY A 63 6.99 -1.94 21.93
N ALA A 64 6.38 -2.68 22.85
CA ALA A 64 5.87 -2.14 24.12
C ALA A 64 6.97 -1.45 24.97
N GLY A 65 8.20 -1.98 24.93
CA GLY A 65 9.34 -1.42 25.67
C GLY A 65 9.95 -0.16 25.08
N ASN A 66 9.48 0.29 23.92
CA ASN A 66 10.04 1.45 23.19
C ASN A 66 11.56 1.37 23.00
N LEU A 67 12.09 0.19 22.73
CA LEU A 67 13.52 -0.03 22.55
C LEU A 67 13.91 0.14 21.07
N PRO A 68 15.13 0.63 20.77
CA PRO A 68 15.59 0.77 19.38
C PRO A 68 15.52 -0.53 18.58
N ARG A 69 15.92 -1.66 19.17
CA ARG A 69 15.88 -3.00 18.55
C ARG A 69 14.47 -3.52 18.24
N GLU A 70 13.45 -2.95 18.88
CA GLU A 70 12.04 -3.31 18.71
C GLU A 70 11.28 -2.31 17.85
N SER A 71 11.98 -1.34 17.31
CA SER A 71 11.41 -0.21 16.59
C SER A 71 11.96 -0.17 15.17
N HIS A 72 11.16 0.33 14.24
CA HIS A 72 11.57 0.47 12.86
C HIS A 72 10.87 1.65 12.19
N THR A 73 11.56 2.32 11.29
CA THR A 73 11.02 3.37 10.43
C THR A 73 11.25 2.97 8.99
N PHE A 74 10.21 3.07 8.17
CA PHE A 74 10.25 2.73 6.77
C PHE A 74 9.28 3.60 5.98
N LEU A 75 9.39 3.60 4.66
CA LEU A 75 8.46 4.33 3.80
C LEU A 75 8.07 3.53 2.56
N THR A 76 6.92 3.89 2.01
CA THR A 76 6.43 3.36 0.74
C THR A 76 6.06 4.49 -0.20
N VAL A 77 6.25 4.28 -1.50
CA VAL A 77 5.75 5.18 -2.53
C VAL A 77 4.88 4.42 -3.51
N TYR A 78 3.85 5.11 -4.00
CA TYR A 78 2.85 4.58 -4.91
C TYR A 78 2.75 5.46 -6.15
N ARG A 79 2.51 4.84 -7.31
CA ARG A 79 2.07 5.55 -8.50
C ARG A 79 0.55 5.63 -8.51
N GLY A 80 0.02 6.80 -8.83
CA GLY A 80 -1.41 6.99 -8.95
C GLY A 80 -2.03 6.18 -10.08
N ASP A 81 -1.28 5.99 -11.19
CA ASP A 81 -1.71 5.15 -12.31
C ASP A 81 -1.96 3.70 -11.84
N ASP A 82 -1.02 3.12 -11.08
CA ASP A 82 -1.16 1.76 -10.55
C ASP A 82 -2.35 1.65 -9.58
N LEU A 83 -2.54 2.65 -8.72
CA LEU A 83 -3.68 2.70 -7.80
C LEU A 83 -5.02 2.82 -8.54
N ALA A 84 -5.08 3.60 -9.63
CA ALA A 84 -6.28 3.74 -10.45
C ALA A 84 -6.68 2.42 -11.13
N GLU A 85 -5.70 1.56 -11.41
CA GLU A 85 -5.88 0.22 -11.98
C GLU A 85 -6.02 -0.88 -10.90
N GLY A 86 -6.13 -0.51 -9.62
CA GLY A 86 -6.27 -1.45 -8.51
C GLY A 86 -4.98 -2.19 -8.13
N ARG A 87 -3.84 -1.82 -8.70
CA ARG A 87 -2.54 -2.41 -8.37
C ARG A 87 -1.93 -1.69 -7.18
N VAL A 88 -1.99 -2.30 -6.01
CA VAL A 88 -1.42 -1.76 -4.78
C VAL A 88 -0.07 -2.43 -4.50
N ALA A 89 0.91 -2.14 -5.32
CA ALA A 89 2.28 -2.64 -5.17
C ALA A 89 3.26 -1.48 -4.95
N PRO A 90 3.51 -1.07 -3.69
CA PRO A 90 4.40 0.04 -3.41
C PRO A 90 5.87 -0.33 -3.58
N ALA A 91 6.68 0.62 -4.07
CA ALA A 91 8.10 0.57 -3.86
C ALA A 91 8.40 0.96 -2.40
N THR A 92 9.24 0.17 -1.72
CA THR A 92 9.43 0.26 -0.27
C THR A 92 10.90 0.47 0.07
N ILE A 93 11.19 1.42 0.96
CA ILE A 93 12.45 1.50 1.69
C ILE A 93 12.18 0.99 3.10
N SER A 94 12.67 -0.21 3.39
CA SER A 94 12.62 -0.83 4.71
C SER A 94 13.96 -1.54 4.96
N TRP A 95 14.95 -0.74 5.37
CA TRP A 95 16.32 -1.19 5.53
C TRP A 95 16.50 -1.94 6.84
N PHE A 96 16.90 -3.18 6.76
CA PHE A 96 16.97 -4.12 7.87
C PHE A 96 18.29 -4.88 7.88
N PRO A 97 18.80 -5.31 9.06
CA PRO A 97 19.95 -6.22 9.12
C PRO A 97 19.62 -7.55 8.45
N ALA A 98 20.58 -8.11 7.70
CA ALA A 98 20.38 -9.37 7.01
C ALA A 98 20.08 -10.54 7.96
N THR A 99 20.64 -10.52 9.16
CA THR A 99 20.37 -11.50 10.23
C THR A 99 18.94 -11.43 10.78
N GLY A 100 18.25 -10.31 10.58
CA GLY A 100 16.93 -10.05 11.15
C GLY A 100 16.97 -9.58 12.62
N VAL A 101 18.14 -9.48 13.22
CA VAL A 101 18.33 -9.03 14.60
C VAL A 101 19.08 -7.71 14.61
N VAL A 102 18.51 -6.69 15.23
CA VAL A 102 19.16 -5.37 15.35
C VAL A 102 20.16 -5.40 16.51
N HIS A 103 21.45 -5.41 16.17
CA HIS A 103 22.53 -5.18 17.11
C HIS A 103 22.83 -3.69 17.19
N LEU A 104 22.93 -3.13 18.41
CA LEU A 104 23.19 -1.70 18.60
C LEU A 104 24.61 -1.33 18.20
N VAL A 105 25.54 -2.27 18.31
CA VAL A 105 26.96 -2.07 17.97
C VAL A 105 27.33 -3.00 16.84
N GLY A 106 28.14 -2.48 15.91
CA GLY A 106 28.61 -3.26 14.77
C GLY A 106 27.99 -2.84 13.44
N VAL A 107 28.47 -3.46 12.41
CA VAL A 107 28.02 -3.30 11.02
C VAL A 107 27.81 -4.69 10.45
N GLU A 108 26.73 -4.89 9.74
CA GLU A 108 26.42 -6.13 9.04
C GLU A 108 25.76 -5.81 7.69
N ARG A 109 25.66 -6.81 6.83
CA ARG A 109 24.94 -6.64 5.57
C ARG A 109 23.51 -6.24 5.85
N GLY A 110 23.02 -5.27 5.06
CA GLY A 110 21.64 -4.89 5.10
C GLY A 110 20.82 -5.60 4.02
N ARG A 111 19.51 -5.61 4.19
CA ARG A 111 18.54 -6.01 3.18
C ARG A 111 17.36 -5.06 3.17
N ASN A 112 16.87 -4.77 1.99
CA ASN A 112 15.67 -3.97 1.83
C ASN A 112 14.45 -4.92 1.79
N LEU A 113 13.48 -4.72 2.68
CA LEU A 113 12.29 -5.55 2.78
C LEU A 113 11.12 -4.91 2.02
N PHE A 114 10.26 -5.74 1.43
CA PHE A 114 8.97 -5.30 0.91
C PHE A 114 8.00 -4.96 2.05
N LEU A 115 6.99 -4.14 1.75
CA LEU A 115 5.97 -3.73 2.73
C LEU A 115 5.38 -4.93 3.49
N GLY A 116 4.95 -5.97 2.78
CA GLY A 116 4.35 -7.16 3.40
C GLY A 116 5.28 -7.89 4.36
N GLN A 117 6.58 -8.02 4.01
CA GLN A 117 7.58 -8.63 4.89
C GLN A 117 7.80 -7.79 6.15
N THR A 118 7.89 -6.47 6.00
CA THR A 118 8.07 -5.54 7.13
C THR A 118 6.88 -5.58 8.08
N LEU A 119 5.67 -5.59 7.55
CA LEU A 119 4.45 -5.69 8.36
C LEU A 119 4.32 -7.06 9.02
N ALA A 120 4.73 -8.14 8.37
CA ALA A 120 4.75 -9.48 8.98
C ALA A 120 5.66 -9.53 10.21
N ILE A 121 6.86 -8.93 10.15
CA ILE A 121 7.76 -8.81 11.31
C ILE A 121 7.10 -8.02 12.44
N ALA A 122 6.42 -6.92 12.12
CA ALA A 122 5.71 -6.13 13.13
C ALA A 122 4.59 -6.95 13.80
N CYS A 123 3.81 -7.71 13.02
CA CYS A 123 2.72 -8.53 13.51
C CYS A 123 3.19 -9.69 14.37
N GLN A 124 4.22 -10.43 13.92
CA GLN A 124 4.83 -11.51 14.70
C GLN A 124 5.35 -11.01 16.05
N GLY A 125 5.97 -9.82 16.06
CA GLY A 125 6.45 -9.18 17.28
C GLY A 125 5.38 -8.45 18.10
N ARG A 126 4.09 -8.53 17.73
CA ARG A 126 2.96 -7.82 18.38
C ARG A 126 3.24 -6.32 18.55
N LYS A 127 3.89 -5.71 17.55
CA LYS A 127 4.33 -4.32 17.59
C LYS A 127 3.20 -3.41 17.14
N HIS A 128 3.14 -2.23 17.74
CA HIS A 128 2.20 -1.19 17.30
C HIS A 128 2.73 -0.54 16.02
N VAL A 129 1.93 -0.56 14.96
CA VAL A 129 2.25 0.06 13.66
C VAL A 129 1.46 1.34 13.50
N SER A 130 2.12 2.38 13.02
CA SER A 130 1.50 3.66 12.64
C SER A 130 1.94 4.05 11.23
N ALA A 131 1.05 4.75 10.53
CA ALA A 131 1.28 5.28 9.19
C ALA A 131 0.99 6.78 9.17
N TRP A 132 1.79 7.55 8.44
CA TRP A 132 1.62 8.97 8.18
C TRP A 132 1.56 9.19 6.67
N GLY A 133 0.50 9.79 6.19
CA GLY A 133 0.18 9.96 4.77
C GLY A 133 -1.13 9.24 4.42
N PRO A 134 -1.37 8.95 3.15
CA PRO A 134 -0.49 9.21 2.00
C PRO A 134 -0.43 10.71 1.65
N TYR A 135 0.79 11.20 1.49
CA TYR A 135 1.06 12.54 1.02
C TYR A 135 1.35 12.52 -0.47
N GLU A 136 0.76 13.45 -1.22
CA GLU A 136 1.15 13.62 -2.61
C GLU A 136 2.54 14.24 -2.67
N ILE A 137 3.41 13.68 -3.50
CA ILE A 137 4.80 14.11 -3.66
C ILE A 137 5.10 14.47 -5.12
N ARG A 138 6.17 15.23 -5.33
CA ARG A 138 6.66 15.55 -6.66
C ARG A 138 7.40 14.34 -7.25
N TRP A 139 7.36 14.22 -8.58
CA TRP A 139 8.09 13.21 -9.33
C TRP A 139 9.57 13.10 -8.93
N ALA A 140 10.23 14.24 -8.73
CA ALA A 140 11.65 14.26 -8.34
C ALA A 140 11.91 13.50 -7.02
N LEU A 141 11.03 13.62 -6.02
CA LEU A 141 11.16 12.85 -4.78
C LEU A 141 10.88 11.36 -5.00
N TYR A 142 9.86 11.03 -5.80
CA TYR A 142 9.58 9.64 -6.17
C TYR A 142 10.81 8.97 -6.82
N GLN A 143 11.46 9.64 -7.78
CA GLN A 143 12.67 9.11 -8.41
C GLN A 143 13.83 8.92 -7.42
N ARG A 144 13.98 9.82 -6.45
CA ARG A 144 15.01 9.68 -5.39
C ARG A 144 14.75 8.46 -4.50
N VAL A 145 13.48 8.16 -4.19
CA VAL A 145 13.12 6.95 -3.46
C VAL A 145 13.54 5.71 -4.26
N LEU A 146 13.22 5.65 -5.56
CA LEU A 146 13.62 4.53 -6.40
C LEU A 146 15.16 4.39 -6.51
N ALA A 147 15.88 5.51 -6.63
CA ALA A 147 17.33 5.51 -6.64
C ALA A 147 17.91 5.02 -5.30
N ARG A 148 17.31 5.39 -4.19
CA ARG A 148 17.68 4.90 -2.85
C ARG A 148 17.48 3.39 -2.74
N ILE A 149 16.34 2.86 -3.20
CA ILE A 149 16.08 1.42 -3.22
C ILE A 149 17.18 0.68 -3.99
N LYS A 150 17.50 1.14 -5.21
CA LYS A 150 18.60 0.56 -6.01
C LYS A 150 19.94 0.60 -5.29
N LEU A 151 20.25 1.69 -4.58
CA LEU A 151 21.48 1.81 -3.80
C LEU A 151 21.52 0.79 -2.65
N LEU A 152 20.43 0.65 -1.90
CA LEU A 152 20.34 -0.31 -0.79
C LEU A 152 20.45 -1.76 -1.28
N GLU A 153 19.82 -2.06 -2.40
CA GLU A 153 19.85 -3.41 -3.02
C GLU A 153 21.17 -3.74 -3.74
N SER A 154 22.03 -2.74 -3.98
CA SER A 154 23.33 -2.94 -4.66
C SER A 154 24.36 -3.69 -3.81
N GLY A 155 24.12 -3.89 -2.52
CA GLY A 155 25.06 -4.48 -1.58
C GLY A 155 26.25 -3.59 -1.19
N ARG A 156 26.25 -2.29 -1.61
CA ARG A 156 27.32 -1.33 -1.28
C ARG A 156 27.11 -0.62 0.05
N ILE A 157 25.93 -0.75 0.62
CA ILE A 157 25.56 -0.14 1.88
C ILE A 157 25.30 -1.25 2.88
N ASP A 158 25.93 -1.14 4.03
CA ASP A 158 25.72 -2.05 5.16
C ASP A 158 24.68 -1.48 6.13
N PHE A 159 24.14 -2.34 6.98
CA PHE A 159 23.28 -1.92 8.08
C PHE A 159 24.13 -1.62 9.32
N SER A 160 23.87 -0.49 9.97
CA SER A 160 24.39 -0.15 11.29
C SER A 160 23.33 0.60 12.09
N ALA A 161 22.95 0.11 13.26
CA ALA A 161 21.92 0.75 14.08
C ALA A 161 22.30 2.18 14.50
N LEU A 162 23.58 2.44 14.72
CA LEU A 162 24.10 3.75 15.12
C LEU A 162 24.66 4.59 13.95
N SER A 163 24.75 4.04 12.75
CA SER A 163 25.12 4.67 11.47
C SER A 163 26.26 5.70 11.51
N SER A 164 27.28 5.42 12.26
CA SER A 164 28.41 6.34 12.40
C SER A 164 29.57 6.04 11.44
N ARG A 165 29.41 5.07 10.51
CA ARG A 165 30.49 4.63 9.63
C ARG A 165 30.18 4.93 8.17
N PRO A 166 31.14 5.42 7.38
CA PRO A 166 30.99 5.54 5.94
C PRO A 166 30.56 4.21 5.30
N GLY A 167 29.61 4.23 4.39
CA GLY A 167 29.10 3.03 3.71
C GLY A 167 28.09 2.22 4.53
N SER A 168 27.67 2.70 5.69
CA SER A 168 26.58 2.07 6.47
C SER A 168 25.50 3.08 6.85
N MET A 169 24.29 2.58 7.08
CA MET A 169 23.16 3.38 7.55
C MET A 169 22.14 2.54 8.33
N ASN A 170 21.33 3.21 9.14
CA ASN A 170 20.19 2.62 9.80
C ASN A 170 18.91 2.79 8.98
N CYS A 171 17.79 2.22 9.46
CA CYS A 171 16.49 2.30 8.79
C CYS A 171 15.94 3.73 8.70
N ILE A 172 16.25 4.59 9.68
CA ILE A 172 15.75 5.97 9.75
C ILE A 172 16.45 6.82 8.68
N GLU A 173 17.76 6.68 8.54
CA GLU A 173 18.56 7.35 7.51
C GLU A 173 18.21 6.84 6.12
N ALA A 174 18.02 5.52 5.97
CA ALA A 174 17.57 4.96 4.71
C ALA A 174 16.27 5.58 4.24
N ALA A 175 15.32 5.80 5.15
CA ALA A 175 14.02 6.42 4.86
C ALA A 175 14.09 7.96 4.76
N GLY A 176 14.94 8.62 5.52
CA GLY A 176 15.00 10.09 5.60
C GLY A 176 15.96 10.72 4.61
N ASP A 177 17.10 10.07 4.35
CA ASP A 177 18.16 10.61 3.50
C ASP A 177 17.91 10.37 1.99
N ILE A 178 16.69 10.65 1.55
CA ILE A 178 16.26 10.64 0.14
C ILE A 178 16.22 12.06 -0.46
N THR A 179 16.64 13.03 0.33
CA THR A 179 16.78 14.42 -0.09
C THR A 179 18.26 14.75 -0.30
N ASN A 180 18.57 15.96 -0.73
CA ASN A 180 19.96 16.42 -0.85
C ASN A 180 20.55 16.84 0.52
N LYS A 181 19.82 16.65 1.61
CA LYS A 181 20.23 16.98 2.97
C LYS A 181 20.35 15.70 3.78
N SER A 182 21.50 15.48 4.38
CA SER A 182 21.69 14.37 5.31
C SER A 182 20.69 14.44 6.46
N PHE A 183 20.14 13.29 6.81
CA PHE A 183 19.14 13.19 7.87
C PHE A 183 19.63 12.26 8.98
N HIS A 184 20.09 12.85 10.06
CA HIS A 184 20.59 12.14 11.24
C HIS A 184 19.78 12.54 12.47
N PRO A 185 18.63 11.92 12.74
CA PRO A 185 17.86 12.23 13.95
C PRO A 185 18.56 11.61 15.16
N LEU A 186 19.21 12.47 15.94
CA LEU A 186 19.88 12.05 17.17
C LEU A 186 18.89 11.36 18.13
N MET A 187 19.28 10.19 18.66
CA MET A 187 18.60 9.48 19.74
C MET A 187 17.07 9.33 19.53
N SER A 188 16.65 9.03 18.31
CA SER A 188 15.24 8.90 17.96
C SER A 188 14.98 7.57 17.26
N TRP A 189 13.94 6.86 17.67
CA TRP A 189 13.51 5.59 17.05
C TRP A 189 11.99 5.45 17.08
N GLY A 190 11.47 4.42 16.43
CA GLY A 190 10.05 4.11 16.37
C GLY A 190 9.20 5.26 15.84
N HIS A 191 8.05 5.50 16.45
CA HIS A 191 7.09 6.52 16.01
C HIS A 191 7.69 7.95 16.06
N ARG A 192 8.58 8.23 17.00
CA ARG A 192 9.24 9.53 17.10
C ARG A 192 10.16 9.78 15.91
N ALA A 193 10.94 8.77 15.52
CA ALA A 193 11.80 8.85 14.35
C ALA A 193 10.98 8.99 13.06
N SER A 194 9.91 8.21 12.91
CA SER A 194 9.03 8.28 11.74
C SER A 194 8.39 9.66 11.59
N ARG A 195 7.94 10.28 12.68
CA ARG A 195 7.46 11.69 12.66
C ARG A 195 8.56 12.68 12.28
N ALA A 196 9.81 12.42 12.68
CA ALA A 196 10.94 13.26 12.29
C ALA A 196 11.21 13.13 10.78
N VAL A 197 11.13 11.92 10.22
CA VAL A 197 11.20 11.70 8.77
C VAL A 197 10.07 12.45 8.05
N VAL A 198 8.82 12.39 8.53
CA VAL A 198 7.70 13.14 7.94
C VAL A 198 8.00 14.63 7.91
N ARG A 199 8.47 15.22 9.04
CA ARG A 199 8.82 16.65 9.11
C ARG A 199 9.97 17.00 8.15
N HIS A 200 10.97 16.14 8.05
CA HIS A 200 12.12 16.35 7.16
C HIS A 200 11.69 16.34 5.67
N LEU A 201 10.75 15.47 5.30
CA LEU A 201 10.24 15.33 3.95
C LEU A 201 9.12 16.32 3.61
N SER A 202 8.52 16.98 4.60
CA SER A 202 7.35 17.85 4.40
C SER A 202 7.54 18.97 3.36
N PRO A 203 8.74 19.58 3.14
CA PRO A 203 8.94 20.57 2.09
C PRO A 203 8.75 20.00 0.66
N PHE A 204 8.76 18.68 0.51
CA PHE A 204 8.58 18.00 -0.77
C PHE A 204 7.16 17.52 -1.01
N PHE A 205 6.28 17.68 -0.02
CA PHE A 205 4.86 17.35 -0.15
C PHE A 205 4.13 18.43 -0.94
N LYS A 206 3.19 18.01 -1.76
CA LYS A 206 2.25 18.91 -2.41
C LYS A 206 1.13 19.27 -1.41
N ASP A 207 0.38 20.29 -1.73
CA ASP A 207 -0.82 20.74 -1.01
C ASP A 207 -0.58 20.93 0.52
N GLY A 208 0.61 21.40 0.90
CA GLY A 208 0.96 21.62 2.30
C GLY A 208 1.00 20.34 3.13
N GLY A 209 1.16 19.18 2.50
CA GLY A 209 1.21 17.88 3.18
C GLY A 209 -0.17 17.38 3.64
N ARG A 210 -1.22 17.74 2.94
CA ARG A 210 -2.56 17.18 3.19
C ARG A 210 -2.61 15.71 2.84
N ILE A 211 -3.23 14.93 3.72
CA ILE A 211 -3.46 13.50 3.48
C ILE A 211 -4.48 13.33 2.36
N ASN A 212 -4.13 12.57 1.34
CA ASN A 212 -5.06 12.21 0.27
C ASN A 212 -6.00 11.09 0.75
N ARG A 213 -7.23 11.45 1.12
CA ARG A 213 -8.22 10.51 1.67
C ARG A 213 -8.63 9.41 0.70
N THR A 214 -8.66 9.69 -0.59
CA THR A 214 -8.98 8.69 -1.63
C THR A 214 -7.91 7.62 -1.67
N VAL A 215 -6.65 8.01 -1.75
CA VAL A 215 -5.52 7.08 -1.76
C VAL A 215 -5.40 6.37 -0.40
N ALA A 216 -5.69 7.03 0.71
CA ALA A 216 -5.68 6.40 2.03
C ALA A 216 -6.60 5.18 2.11
N ARG A 217 -7.77 5.23 1.47
CA ARG A 217 -8.69 4.08 1.41
C ARG A 217 -8.17 2.92 0.55
N MET A 218 -7.33 3.20 -0.43
CA MET A 218 -6.75 2.18 -1.32
C MET A 218 -5.55 1.47 -0.69
N VAL A 219 -4.76 2.21 0.12
CA VAL A 219 -3.53 1.71 0.73
C VAL A 219 -3.71 1.29 2.19
N VAL A 220 -4.95 1.06 2.61
CA VAL A 220 -5.29 0.69 3.99
C VAL A 220 -4.58 -0.60 4.40
N TRP A 221 -3.86 -0.52 5.50
CA TRP A 221 -3.42 -1.69 6.23
C TRP A 221 -4.44 -2.03 7.33
N ASN A 222 -5.04 -3.20 7.23
CA ASN A 222 -6.13 -3.62 8.13
C ASN A 222 -5.65 -4.17 9.49
N GLY A 223 -4.42 -3.86 9.86
CA GLY A 223 -3.84 -4.38 11.10
C GLY A 223 -3.29 -5.80 10.97
N CYS A 224 -2.76 -6.30 12.07
CA CYS A 224 -2.36 -7.69 12.17
C CYS A 224 -3.63 -8.54 12.34
N GLN A 225 -3.97 -9.34 11.33
CA GLN A 225 -5.02 -10.36 11.50
C GLN A 225 -4.54 -11.35 12.56
N ARG A 226 -5.34 -11.53 13.59
CA ARG A 226 -5.10 -12.49 14.70
C ARG A 226 -5.71 -13.83 14.34
#